data_148a4323c48213f6f3bf9e585dc2c8c6
#
_entry.id   148a4323c48213f6f3bf9e585dc2c8c6
#
_cell.length_a   1.000
_cell.length_b   1.000
_cell.length_c   1.000
_cell.angle_alpha   90.00
_cell.angle_beta   90.00
_cell.angle_gamma   90.00
#
_symmetry.space_group_name_H-M   'P 1'
#
loop_
_entity.id
_entity.type
_entity.pdbx_description
1 polymer ?
#
loop_
_entity_poly.entity_id
_entity_poly.type
_entity_poly.pdbx_seq_one_letter_code
_entity_poly.pdbx_strand_id
1 'polypeptide(L)'
;MANKKSKKYLEAAKQVEAGKSYDAKEAIALVKKIDFANFDATMEVAFNLNMDTRQADQQLRGAVVLPNGTGKDQKVIVFAKGAKAKEAEEAGADVVGDDDLVQKIQGGWLDFDVAIATPDMMAQVGRLGRVLGPKGLMPNPKTGTVTMDVTKAVSESKAGKVTYRTDREGNVHVPIGKVSFSEDALMGNFTTIYDVIAKARPSTVKGVYMKNVSLASTFGPSVKLDTTNL
;
A
#
# COMPACT_ATOMS: atom_id res chain seq x y z
N MET A 1 13.04 -17.17 -23.33
CA MET A 1 11.86 -17.02 -24.20
C MET A 1 11.13 -15.75 -23.79
N ALA A 2 10.90 -14.80 -24.70
CA ALA A 2 10.12 -13.60 -24.39
C ALA A 2 8.67 -14.00 -24.08
N ASN A 3 8.15 -13.62 -22.93
CA ASN A 3 6.76 -13.86 -22.56
C ASN A 3 5.84 -13.17 -23.58
N LYS A 4 5.10 -13.97 -24.34
CA LYS A 4 4.17 -13.47 -25.37
C LYS A 4 3.00 -12.78 -24.66
N LYS A 5 2.93 -11.45 -24.75
CA LYS A 5 1.84 -10.64 -24.18
C LYS A 5 0.50 -11.04 -24.79
N SER A 6 -0.58 -10.99 -24.00
CA SER A 6 -1.93 -11.32 -24.47
C SER A 6 -2.40 -10.33 -25.54
N LYS A 7 -3.32 -10.75 -26.42
CA LYS A 7 -3.93 -9.87 -27.44
C LYS A 7 -4.58 -8.64 -26.81
N LYS A 8 -5.35 -8.81 -25.75
CA LYS A 8 -6.00 -7.70 -25.01
C LYS A 8 -4.99 -6.70 -24.48
N TYR A 9 -3.86 -7.19 -23.91
CA TYR A 9 -2.79 -6.30 -23.44
C TYR A 9 -2.16 -5.50 -24.59
N LEU A 10 -1.95 -6.12 -25.75
CA LEU A 10 -1.37 -5.44 -26.93
C LEU A 10 -2.32 -4.38 -27.50
N GLU A 11 -3.62 -4.63 -27.46
CA GLU A 11 -4.65 -3.66 -27.87
C GLU A 11 -4.71 -2.48 -26.89
N ALA A 12 -4.69 -2.74 -25.59
CA ALA A 12 -4.61 -1.70 -24.57
C ALA A 12 -3.33 -0.86 -24.68
N ALA A 13 -2.18 -1.52 -24.89
CA ALA A 13 -0.89 -0.86 -25.02
C ALA A 13 -0.78 0.06 -26.25
N LYS A 14 -1.53 -0.21 -27.33
CA LYS A 14 -1.57 0.68 -28.50
C LYS A 14 -2.24 2.04 -28.22
N GLN A 15 -3.06 2.12 -27.19
CA GLN A 15 -3.72 3.36 -26.79
C GLN A 15 -2.82 4.26 -25.93
N VAL A 16 -1.69 3.72 -25.45
CA VAL A 16 -0.67 4.47 -24.69
C VAL A 16 0.44 4.86 -25.66
N GLU A 17 0.63 6.15 -25.87
CA GLU A 17 1.69 6.67 -26.73
C GLU A 17 3.06 6.45 -26.07
N ALA A 18 3.94 5.74 -26.76
CA ALA A 18 5.29 5.45 -26.25
C ALA A 18 6.10 6.75 -26.07
N GLY A 19 6.66 6.93 -24.88
CA GLY A 19 7.51 8.09 -24.56
C GLY A 19 6.75 9.35 -24.13
N LYS A 20 5.42 9.39 -24.23
CA LYS A 20 4.62 10.52 -23.76
C LYS A 20 4.45 10.44 -22.24
N SER A 21 4.57 11.59 -21.59
CA SER A 21 4.16 11.79 -20.20
C SER A 21 2.79 12.47 -20.18
N TYR A 22 1.88 11.95 -19.36
CA TYR A 22 0.48 12.40 -19.26
C TYR A 22 0.27 13.19 -17.99
N ASP A 23 -0.66 14.14 -18.01
CA ASP A 23 -1.17 14.74 -16.80
C ASP A 23 -1.87 13.69 -15.90
N ALA A 24 -1.90 13.92 -14.58
CA ALA A 24 -2.43 12.92 -13.64
C ALA A 24 -3.89 12.57 -13.91
N LYS A 25 -4.74 13.57 -14.24
CA LYS A 25 -6.17 13.34 -14.59
C LYS A 25 -6.30 12.55 -15.89
N GLU A 26 -5.56 12.95 -16.91
CA GLU A 26 -5.58 12.26 -18.21
C GLU A 26 -5.10 10.80 -18.06
N ALA A 27 -4.06 10.57 -17.25
CA ALA A 27 -3.54 9.24 -17.00
C ALA A 27 -4.56 8.35 -16.26
N ILE A 28 -5.24 8.86 -15.24
CA ILE A 28 -6.30 8.14 -14.52
C ILE A 28 -7.43 7.75 -15.48
N ALA A 29 -7.92 8.69 -16.28
CA ALA A 29 -8.97 8.44 -17.27
C ALA A 29 -8.52 7.40 -18.32
N LEU A 30 -7.28 7.51 -18.80
CA LEU A 30 -6.70 6.57 -19.77
C LEU A 30 -6.59 5.17 -19.16
N VAL A 31 -6.03 5.01 -17.95
CA VAL A 31 -5.90 3.71 -17.29
C VAL A 31 -7.26 3.06 -17.08
N LYS A 32 -8.29 3.81 -16.68
CA LYS A 32 -9.66 3.30 -16.56
C LYS A 32 -10.21 2.82 -17.91
N LYS A 33 -9.97 3.56 -18.99
CA LYS A 33 -10.43 3.24 -20.34
C LYS A 33 -9.78 1.98 -20.92
N ILE A 34 -8.49 1.78 -20.67
CA ILE A 34 -7.73 0.67 -21.23
C ILE A 34 -7.74 -0.59 -20.35
N ASP A 35 -8.37 -0.53 -19.19
CA ASP A 35 -8.53 -1.70 -18.35
C ASP A 35 -9.42 -2.74 -19.03
N PHE A 36 -8.96 -3.99 -19.00
CA PHE A 36 -9.65 -5.12 -19.64
C PHE A 36 -9.90 -6.28 -18.67
N ALA A 37 -9.74 -6.04 -17.38
CA ALA A 37 -10.01 -7.03 -16.34
C ALA A 37 -11.52 -7.35 -16.28
N ASN A 38 -11.86 -8.61 -15.97
CA ASN A 38 -13.24 -9.04 -15.78
C ASN A 38 -13.70 -8.88 -14.31
N PHE A 39 -12.91 -8.20 -13.50
CA PHE A 39 -13.18 -7.91 -12.09
C PHE A 39 -12.80 -6.45 -11.83
N ASP A 40 -13.22 -5.92 -10.69
CA ASP A 40 -12.86 -4.56 -10.30
C ASP A 40 -11.37 -4.48 -9.94
N ALA A 41 -10.57 -4.11 -10.94
CA ALA A 41 -9.13 -4.07 -10.84
C ALA A 41 -8.65 -2.98 -9.86
N THR A 42 -7.52 -3.21 -9.23
CA THR A 42 -6.85 -2.20 -8.41
C THR A 42 -6.01 -1.30 -9.30
N MET A 43 -6.12 0.00 -9.09
CA MET A 43 -5.23 0.98 -9.70
C MET A 43 -4.08 1.27 -8.75
N GLU A 44 -2.86 1.17 -9.28
CA GLU A 44 -1.62 1.34 -8.51
C GLU A 44 -0.77 2.46 -9.10
N VAL A 45 -0.08 3.17 -8.22
CA VAL A 45 0.96 4.11 -8.60
C VAL A 45 2.33 3.54 -8.22
N ALA A 46 3.27 3.63 -9.15
CA ALA A 46 4.67 3.27 -8.94
C ALA A 46 5.54 4.53 -9.05
N PHE A 47 6.28 4.81 -7.98
CA PHE A 47 7.28 5.89 -7.93
C PHE A 47 8.67 5.27 -8.06
N ASN A 48 9.45 5.72 -9.01
CA ASN A 48 10.88 5.43 -9.08
C ASN A 48 11.65 6.59 -8.47
N LEU A 49 12.24 6.36 -7.31
CA LEU A 49 12.93 7.36 -6.50
C LEU A 49 14.45 7.26 -6.68
N ASN A 50 15.12 8.41 -6.66
CA ASN A 50 16.59 8.48 -6.72
C ASN A 50 17.19 8.26 -5.33
N MET A 51 17.16 7.01 -4.86
CA MET A 51 17.65 6.65 -3.52
C MET A 51 18.60 5.46 -3.58
N ASP A 52 19.60 5.45 -2.71
CA ASP A 52 20.44 4.27 -2.47
C ASP A 52 19.88 3.48 -1.28
N THR A 53 19.10 2.47 -1.58
CA THR A 53 18.42 1.62 -0.59
C THR A 53 19.38 0.75 0.23
N ARG A 54 20.68 0.73 -0.10
CA ARG A 54 21.72 0.08 0.72
C ARG A 54 21.97 0.87 2.00
N GLN A 55 21.70 2.17 1.98
CA GLN A 55 21.82 3.04 3.14
C GLN A 55 20.49 3.02 3.92
N ALA A 56 20.57 2.71 5.21
CA ALA A 56 19.38 2.55 6.05
C ALA A 56 18.57 3.84 6.23
N ASP A 57 19.23 5.01 6.14
CA ASP A 57 18.64 6.35 6.23
C ASP A 57 17.87 6.75 4.94
N GLN A 58 18.16 6.07 3.82
CA GLN A 58 17.46 6.29 2.55
C GLN A 58 16.31 5.30 2.30
N GLN A 59 16.03 4.40 3.24
CA GLN A 59 14.88 3.51 3.13
C GLN A 59 13.61 4.18 3.63
N LEU A 60 12.66 4.40 2.72
CA LEU A 60 11.32 4.87 3.10
C LEU A 60 10.45 3.72 3.55
N ARG A 61 9.79 3.91 4.66
CA ARG A 61 8.73 3.03 5.16
C ARG A 61 7.75 3.84 5.99
N GLY A 62 6.49 3.78 5.65
CA GLY A 62 5.44 4.49 6.36
C GLY A 62 4.06 3.96 6.02
N ALA A 63 3.07 4.70 6.46
CA ALA A 63 1.68 4.45 6.14
C ALA A 63 0.96 5.78 5.88
N VAL A 64 -0.06 5.74 5.07
CA VAL A 64 -0.94 6.86 4.74
C VAL A 64 -2.38 6.38 4.77
N VAL A 65 -3.28 7.19 5.32
CA VAL A 65 -4.72 6.96 5.26
C VAL A 65 -5.25 7.67 4.04
N LEU A 66 -5.90 6.93 3.14
CA LEU A 66 -6.47 7.49 1.93
C LEU A 66 -7.81 8.13 2.21
N PRO A 67 -8.09 9.36 1.74
CA PRO A 67 -9.34 10.07 2.02
C PRO A 67 -10.57 9.34 1.46
N ASN A 68 -10.42 8.60 0.36
CA ASN A 68 -11.50 7.85 -0.28
C ASN A 68 -11.36 6.33 -0.08
N GLY A 69 -10.46 5.90 0.85
CA GLY A 69 -10.19 4.48 1.09
C GLY A 69 -9.55 3.75 -0.10
N THR A 70 -9.42 2.45 0.02
CA THR A 70 -8.83 1.57 -1.02
C THR A 70 -9.88 0.79 -1.82
N GLY A 71 -11.15 0.77 -1.37
CA GLY A 71 -12.22 -0.07 -1.94
C GLY A 71 -12.05 -1.57 -1.64
N LYS A 72 -11.26 -1.90 -0.62
CA LYS A 72 -11.10 -3.26 -0.10
C LYS A 72 -11.47 -3.30 1.37
N ASP A 73 -12.39 -4.17 1.73
CA ASP A 73 -12.67 -4.48 3.14
C ASP A 73 -11.49 -5.26 3.73
N GLN A 74 -10.78 -4.63 4.66
CA GLN A 74 -9.61 -5.23 5.29
C GLN A 74 -10.01 -5.99 6.55
N LYS A 75 -9.58 -7.25 6.64
CA LYS A 75 -9.68 -8.03 7.87
C LYS A 75 -8.56 -7.63 8.81
N VAL A 76 -8.92 -7.03 9.93
CA VAL A 76 -7.98 -6.52 10.94
C VAL A 76 -7.95 -7.42 12.16
N ILE A 77 -6.76 -7.93 12.48
CA ILE A 77 -6.55 -8.67 13.73
C ILE A 77 -5.76 -7.83 14.73
N VAL A 78 -6.05 -8.02 16.01
CA VAL A 78 -5.41 -7.28 17.09
C VAL A 78 -4.83 -8.22 18.14
N PHE A 79 -3.56 -8.05 18.43
CA PHE A 79 -2.88 -8.69 19.56
C PHE A 79 -2.90 -7.75 20.76
N ALA A 80 -3.79 -8.02 21.70
CA ALA A 80 -3.94 -7.20 22.90
C ALA A 80 -4.40 -8.05 24.09
N LYS A 81 -4.09 -7.59 25.31
CA LYS A 81 -4.51 -8.21 26.57
C LYS A 81 -5.43 -7.31 27.38
N GLY A 82 -6.34 -7.94 28.15
CA GLY A 82 -7.18 -7.26 29.14
C GLY A 82 -8.06 -6.16 28.58
N ALA A 83 -7.97 -4.94 29.11
CA ALA A 83 -8.80 -3.80 28.69
C ALA A 83 -8.60 -3.42 27.23
N LYS A 84 -7.37 -3.52 26.72
CA LYS A 84 -7.05 -3.19 25.31
C LYS A 84 -7.68 -4.17 24.31
N ALA A 85 -7.93 -5.41 24.71
CA ALA A 85 -8.67 -6.36 23.88
C ALA A 85 -10.12 -5.92 23.71
N LYS A 86 -10.78 -5.47 24.77
CA LYS A 86 -12.16 -4.94 24.71
C LYS A 86 -12.25 -3.69 23.85
N GLU A 87 -11.31 -2.74 24.00
CA GLU A 87 -11.22 -1.55 23.16
C GLU A 87 -11.08 -1.91 21.67
N ALA A 88 -10.33 -2.97 21.35
CA ALA A 88 -10.16 -3.46 19.99
C ALA A 88 -11.47 -4.06 19.42
N GLU A 89 -12.20 -4.82 20.21
CA GLU A 89 -13.50 -5.38 19.82
C GLU A 89 -14.53 -4.28 19.58
N GLU A 90 -14.61 -3.29 20.50
CA GLU A 90 -15.50 -2.12 20.37
C GLU A 90 -15.14 -1.27 19.14
N ALA A 91 -13.86 -1.17 18.79
CA ALA A 91 -13.39 -0.49 17.58
C ALA A 91 -13.71 -1.26 16.28
N GLY A 92 -14.20 -2.49 16.39
CA GLY A 92 -14.62 -3.32 15.25
C GLY A 92 -13.51 -4.15 14.65
N ALA A 93 -12.49 -4.57 15.42
CA ALA A 93 -11.52 -5.56 14.96
C ALA A 93 -12.22 -6.91 14.67
N ASP A 94 -11.78 -7.59 13.60
CA ASP A 94 -12.43 -8.84 13.17
C ASP A 94 -12.04 -10.02 14.09
N VAL A 95 -10.80 -10.02 14.57
CA VAL A 95 -10.33 -11.02 15.55
C VAL A 95 -9.41 -10.33 16.55
N VAL A 96 -9.69 -10.54 17.82
CA VAL A 96 -8.85 -10.07 18.93
C VAL A 96 -8.38 -11.28 19.72
N GLY A 97 -7.12 -11.29 20.12
CA GLY A 97 -6.59 -12.38 20.93
C GLY A 97 -5.18 -12.10 21.43
N ASP A 98 -4.72 -13.01 22.26
CA ASP A 98 -3.36 -12.99 22.81
C ASP A 98 -2.56 -14.24 22.38
N ASP A 99 -2.16 -15.09 23.30
CA ASP A 99 -1.40 -16.30 23.03
C ASP A 99 -2.15 -17.31 22.16
N ASP A 100 -3.47 -17.37 22.25
CA ASP A 100 -4.32 -18.25 21.43
C ASP A 100 -4.24 -17.86 19.96
N LEU A 101 -4.26 -16.56 19.67
CA LEU A 101 -4.13 -16.04 18.31
C LEU A 101 -2.72 -16.31 17.75
N VAL A 102 -1.69 -16.19 18.59
CA VAL A 102 -0.31 -16.53 18.21
C VAL A 102 -0.21 -18.02 17.82
N GLN A 103 -0.79 -18.92 18.61
CA GLN A 103 -0.79 -20.36 18.31
C GLN A 103 -1.57 -20.67 17.02
N LYS A 104 -2.72 -20.02 16.82
CA LYS A 104 -3.54 -20.17 15.60
C LYS A 104 -2.76 -19.80 14.34
N ILE A 105 -1.98 -18.70 14.39
CA ILE A 105 -1.15 -18.26 13.27
C ILE A 105 0.06 -19.19 13.08
N GLN A 106 0.67 -19.70 14.15
CA GLN A 106 1.72 -20.74 14.05
C GLN A 106 1.19 -22.01 13.39
N GLY A 107 -0.07 -22.34 13.63
CA GLY A 107 -0.79 -23.45 12.95
C GLY A 107 -1.09 -23.20 11.48
N GLY A 108 -0.72 -22.03 10.92
CA GLY A 108 -0.87 -21.70 9.50
C GLY A 108 -2.10 -20.88 9.13
N TRP A 109 -2.90 -20.42 10.10
CA TRP A 109 -4.01 -19.53 9.81
C TRP A 109 -3.51 -18.12 9.49
N LEU A 110 -3.84 -17.60 8.31
CA LEU A 110 -3.36 -16.30 7.78
C LEU A 110 -4.48 -15.57 7.02
N ASP A 111 -5.74 -15.81 7.39
CA ASP A 111 -6.90 -15.18 6.75
C ASP A 111 -7.16 -13.78 7.36
N PHE A 112 -6.22 -12.87 7.17
CA PHE A 112 -6.30 -11.47 7.57
C PHE A 112 -5.37 -10.60 6.71
N ASP A 113 -5.66 -9.30 6.62
CA ASP A 113 -4.93 -8.33 5.81
C ASP A 113 -4.01 -7.45 6.66
N VAL A 114 -4.41 -7.11 7.88
CA VAL A 114 -3.66 -6.23 8.78
C VAL A 114 -3.57 -6.84 10.17
N ALA A 115 -2.38 -6.81 10.75
CA ALA A 115 -2.13 -7.18 12.13
C ALA A 115 -1.69 -5.95 12.94
N ILE A 116 -2.42 -5.67 14.01
CA ILE A 116 -2.11 -4.62 14.98
C ILE A 116 -1.67 -5.30 16.27
N ALA A 117 -0.71 -4.74 16.97
CA ALA A 117 -0.23 -5.27 18.24
C ALA A 117 0.01 -4.15 19.24
N THR A 118 -0.30 -4.41 20.51
CA THR A 118 0.21 -3.57 21.59
C THR A 118 1.70 -3.84 21.81
N PRO A 119 2.49 -2.85 22.26
CA PRO A 119 3.93 -3.05 22.49
C PRO A 119 4.23 -4.24 23.42
N ASP A 120 3.38 -4.50 24.40
CA ASP A 120 3.52 -5.61 25.37
C ASP A 120 3.46 -6.99 24.70
N MET A 121 2.63 -7.10 23.64
CA MET A 121 2.47 -8.34 22.87
C MET A 121 3.60 -8.59 21.86
N MET A 122 4.41 -7.58 21.56
CA MET A 122 5.46 -7.69 20.53
C MET A 122 6.51 -8.78 20.83
N ALA A 123 6.75 -9.11 22.09
CA ALA A 123 7.64 -10.20 22.47
C ALA A 123 7.12 -11.57 21.98
N GLN A 124 5.81 -11.78 22.03
CA GLN A 124 5.13 -13.00 21.56
C GLN A 124 4.95 -12.98 20.04
N VAL A 125 4.47 -11.85 19.49
CA VAL A 125 4.30 -11.65 18.04
C VAL A 125 5.65 -11.77 17.31
N GLY A 126 6.76 -11.39 17.94
CA GLY A 126 8.10 -11.53 17.39
C GLY A 126 8.45 -12.97 16.99
N ARG A 127 7.90 -13.98 17.68
CA ARG A 127 8.07 -15.41 17.34
C ARG A 127 7.42 -15.76 15.99
N LEU A 128 6.40 -14.98 15.57
CA LEU A 128 5.73 -15.12 14.28
C LEU A 128 6.49 -14.47 13.13
N GLY A 129 7.61 -13.80 13.40
CA GLY A 129 8.37 -13.05 12.38
C GLY A 129 8.77 -13.86 11.15
N ARG A 130 9.03 -15.17 11.32
CA ARG A 130 9.33 -16.08 10.18
C ARG A 130 8.12 -16.34 9.28
N VAL A 131 6.92 -16.22 9.80
CA VAL A 131 5.65 -16.46 9.07
C VAL A 131 5.10 -15.15 8.52
N LEU A 132 5.00 -14.11 9.37
CA LEU A 132 4.40 -12.82 9.02
C LEU A 132 5.35 -11.91 8.22
N GLY A 133 6.67 -12.00 8.47
CA GLY A 133 7.67 -11.15 7.83
C GLY A 133 7.69 -11.24 6.31
N PRO A 134 7.83 -12.44 5.71
CA PRO A 134 7.85 -12.61 4.25
C PRO A 134 6.54 -12.17 3.57
N LYS A 135 5.42 -12.25 4.29
CA LYS A 135 4.09 -11.83 3.79
C LYS A 135 3.79 -10.34 3.99
N GLY A 136 4.67 -9.61 4.67
CA GLY A 136 4.46 -8.19 4.94
C GLY A 136 3.42 -7.89 6.03
N LEU A 137 2.93 -8.92 6.75
CA LEU A 137 1.88 -8.82 7.77
C LEU A 137 2.42 -8.53 9.18
N MET A 138 3.74 -8.42 9.34
CA MET A 138 4.36 -8.17 10.64
C MET A 138 4.08 -6.75 11.14
N PRO A 139 3.49 -6.59 12.35
CA PRO A 139 3.27 -5.27 12.94
C PRO A 139 4.56 -4.47 13.07
N ASN A 140 4.51 -3.16 12.83
CA ASN A 140 5.67 -2.29 12.87
C ASN A 140 5.32 -0.90 13.43
N PRO A 141 6.13 -0.33 14.33
CA PRO A 141 5.91 1.02 14.87
C PRO A 141 5.91 2.11 13.78
N LYS A 142 6.77 1.99 12.76
CA LYS A 142 6.87 2.99 11.67
C LYS A 142 5.60 3.09 10.81
N THR A 143 4.81 2.03 10.76
CA THR A 143 3.52 2.00 10.05
C THR A 143 2.33 2.25 10.99
N GLY A 144 2.59 2.49 12.27
CA GLY A 144 1.56 2.72 13.28
C GLY A 144 0.68 1.50 13.57
N THR A 145 1.18 0.29 13.26
CA THR A 145 0.51 -0.98 13.58
C THR A 145 0.99 -1.56 14.92
N VAL A 146 1.97 -0.95 15.57
CA VAL A 146 2.35 -1.19 16.96
C VAL A 146 2.06 0.07 17.74
N THR A 147 1.00 0.06 18.55
CA THR A 147 0.53 1.24 19.28
C THR A 147 -0.24 0.86 20.54
N MET A 148 -0.30 1.77 21.52
CA MET A 148 -1.17 1.67 22.68
C MET A 148 -2.61 2.16 22.37
N ASP A 149 -2.78 3.00 21.35
CA ASP A 149 -4.07 3.46 20.86
C ASP A 149 -4.64 2.52 19.80
N VAL A 150 -5.22 1.44 20.28
CA VAL A 150 -5.74 0.36 19.42
C VAL A 150 -6.95 0.82 18.63
N THR A 151 -7.86 1.60 19.27
CA THR A 151 -9.09 2.10 18.65
C THR A 151 -8.79 2.91 17.38
N LYS A 152 -7.86 3.85 17.49
CA LYS A 152 -7.43 4.66 16.34
C LYS A 152 -6.79 3.81 15.24
N ALA A 153 -5.90 2.87 15.61
CA ALA A 153 -5.21 2.02 14.64
C ALA A 153 -6.18 1.11 13.87
N VAL A 154 -7.21 0.56 14.53
CA VAL A 154 -8.25 -0.26 13.89
C VAL A 154 -9.10 0.59 12.95
N SER A 155 -9.57 1.77 13.41
CA SER A 155 -10.41 2.67 12.60
C SER A 155 -9.66 3.17 11.37
N GLU A 156 -8.40 3.58 11.49
CA GLU A 156 -7.55 3.98 10.36
C GLU A 156 -7.34 2.83 9.37
N SER A 157 -7.09 1.61 9.86
CA SER A 157 -6.89 0.44 9.00
C SER A 157 -8.15 0.13 8.20
N LYS A 158 -9.33 0.18 8.83
CA LYS A 158 -10.62 -0.01 8.14
C LYS A 158 -10.99 1.15 7.22
N ALA A 159 -10.54 2.37 7.54
CA ALA A 159 -10.72 3.54 6.67
C ALA A 159 -9.85 3.51 5.39
N GLY A 160 -8.98 2.52 5.22
CA GLY A 160 -8.14 2.39 4.03
C GLY A 160 -6.73 2.91 4.21
N LYS A 161 -6.12 2.63 5.36
CA LYS A 161 -4.70 2.85 5.61
C LYS A 161 -3.86 1.94 4.72
N VAL A 162 -2.98 2.55 3.92
CA VAL A 162 -2.06 1.85 3.04
C VAL A 162 -0.65 2.02 3.54
N THR A 163 0.11 0.92 3.59
CA THR A 163 1.52 0.95 3.94
C THR A 163 2.37 1.02 2.67
N TYR A 164 3.43 1.80 2.72
CA TYR A 164 4.41 1.88 1.63
C TYR A 164 5.81 1.59 2.13
N ARG A 165 6.59 0.99 1.27
CA ARG A 165 8.00 0.67 1.51
C ARG A 165 8.77 0.72 0.21
N THR A 166 10.00 1.25 0.24
CA THR A 166 10.93 1.14 -0.89
C THR A 166 11.38 -0.29 -1.09
N ASP A 167 11.44 -0.71 -2.35
CA ASP A 167 12.10 -1.94 -2.76
C ASP A 167 13.63 -1.76 -2.81
N ARG A 168 14.37 -2.78 -3.28
CA ARG A 168 15.84 -2.72 -3.37
C ARG A 168 16.36 -1.73 -4.40
N GLU A 169 15.54 -1.34 -5.35
CA GLU A 169 15.89 -0.46 -6.49
C GLU A 169 15.39 0.98 -6.29
N GLY A 170 14.80 1.27 -5.12
CA GLY A 170 14.28 2.60 -4.79
C GLY A 170 12.87 2.86 -5.34
N ASN A 171 12.12 1.82 -5.73
CA ASN A 171 10.75 2.00 -6.14
C ASN A 171 9.80 1.89 -4.93
N VAL A 172 8.68 2.60 -5.03
CA VAL A 172 7.55 2.53 -4.09
C VAL A 172 6.28 2.24 -4.89
N HIS A 173 5.57 1.18 -4.54
CA HIS A 173 4.32 0.77 -5.14
C HIS A 173 3.19 0.94 -4.13
N VAL A 174 2.13 1.66 -4.51
CA VAL A 174 1.00 1.97 -3.62
C VAL A 174 -0.31 1.88 -4.39
N PRO A 175 -1.31 1.14 -3.91
CA PRO A 175 -2.65 1.16 -4.48
C PRO A 175 -3.33 2.51 -4.16
N ILE A 176 -3.99 3.09 -5.15
CA ILE A 176 -4.73 4.35 -5.02
C ILE A 176 -6.25 4.14 -4.98
N GLY A 177 -6.74 2.95 -5.29
CA GLY A 177 -8.15 2.59 -5.27
C GLY A 177 -8.52 1.56 -6.31
N LYS A 178 -9.81 1.43 -6.56
CA LYS A 178 -10.37 0.53 -7.58
C LYS A 178 -10.69 1.29 -8.86
N VAL A 179 -10.69 0.59 -9.99
CA VAL A 179 -11.09 1.15 -11.29
C VAL A 179 -12.55 1.67 -11.26
N SER A 180 -13.39 1.08 -10.42
CA SER A 180 -14.78 1.52 -10.20
C SER A 180 -14.92 2.90 -9.54
N PHE A 181 -13.87 3.39 -8.84
CA PHE A 181 -13.90 4.70 -8.20
C PHE A 181 -14.06 5.83 -9.23
N SER A 182 -14.62 6.96 -8.78
CA SER A 182 -14.64 8.18 -9.59
C SER A 182 -13.22 8.70 -9.84
N GLU A 183 -13.04 9.43 -10.94
CA GLU A 183 -11.74 10.02 -11.29
C GLU A 183 -11.27 11.01 -10.22
N ASP A 184 -12.20 11.79 -9.65
CA ASP A 184 -11.90 12.75 -8.57
C ASP A 184 -11.47 12.04 -7.27
N ALA A 185 -12.08 10.89 -6.94
CA ALA A 185 -11.68 10.11 -5.77
C ALA A 185 -10.28 9.52 -5.94
N LEU A 186 -9.98 8.98 -7.13
CA LEU A 186 -8.63 8.47 -7.45
C LEU A 186 -7.59 9.58 -7.46
N MET A 187 -7.95 10.76 -7.99
CA MET A 187 -7.07 11.92 -7.99
C MET A 187 -6.77 12.41 -6.56
N GLY A 188 -7.78 12.47 -5.69
CA GLY A 188 -7.61 12.84 -4.28
C GLY A 188 -6.69 11.86 -3.54
N ASN A 189 -6.87 10.56 -3.76
CA ASN A 189 -5.99 9.52 -3.20
C ASN A 189 -4.55 9.64 -3.75
N PHE A 190 -4.41 9.83 -5.06
CA PHE A 190 -3.11 10.02 -5.71
C PHE A 190 -2.35 11.22 -5.15
N THR A 191 -3.01 12.38 -5.07
CA THR A 191 -2.40 13.62 -4.54
C THR A 191 -1.93 13.42 -3.10
N THR A 192 -2.74 12.77 -2.25
CA THR A 192 -2.38 12.48 -0.86
C THR A 192 -1.12 11.62 -0.77
N ILE A 193 -1.02 10.57 -1.59
CA ILE A 193 0.16 9.69 -1.62
C ILE A 193 1.38 10.46 -2.16
N TYR A 194 1.20 11.21 -3.23
CA TYR A 194 2.27 12.01 -3.84
C TYR A 194 2.87 12.98 -2.82
N ASP A 195 2.04 13.73 -2.11
CA ASP A 195 2.46 14.68 -1.08
C ASP A 195 3.23 14.02 0.06
N VAL A 196 2.75 12.86 0.52
CA VAL A 196 3.41 12.10 1.60
C VAL A 196 4.79 11.64 1.16
N ILE A 197 4.91 11.09 -0.08
CA ILE A 197 6.20 10.63 -0.61
C ILE A 197 7.14 11.80 -0.90
N ALA A 198 6.63 12.92 -1.43
CA ALA A 198 7.42 14.12 -1.67
C ALA A 198 8.01 14.69 -0.37
N LYS A 199 7.19 14.79 0.70
CA LYS A 199 7.61 15.26 2.04
C LYS A 199 8.55 14.27 2.74
N ALA A 200 8.48 13.00 2.42
CA ALA A 200 9.35 11.96 3.00
C ALA A 200 10.75 11.91 2.40
N ARG A 201 11.11 12.84 1.50
CA ARG A 201 12.44 12.91 0.89
C ARG A 201 13.53 13.00 1.95
N PRO A 202 14.49 12.05 2.02
CA PRO A 202 15.63 12.14 2.91
C PRO A 202 16.54 13.30 2.54
N SER A 203 17.11 13.99 3.53
CA SER A 203 18.04 15.12 3.31
C SER A 203 19.33 14.72 2.60
N THR A 204 19.69 13.44 2.67
CA THR A 204 20.88 12.86 2.03
C THR A 204 20.73 12.66 0.52
N VAL A 205 19.49 12.72 -0.01
CA VAL A 205 19.23 12.55 -1.45
C VAL A 205 19.52 13.85 -2.21
N LYS A 206 20.52 13.80 -3.08
CA LYS A 206 20.91 14.92 -3.95
C LYS A 206 20.25 14.80 -5.34
N GLY A 207 20.00 15.95 -5.97
CA GLY A 207 19.43 16.02 -7.31
C GLY A 207 17.93 15.74 -7.38
N VAL A 208 17.48 15.24 -8.52
CA VAL A 208 16.06 14.92 -8.76
C VAL A 208 15.67 13.70 -7.90
N TYR A 209 14.67 13.87 -7.05
CA TYR A 209 14.19 12.83 -6.14
C TYR A 209 13.27 11.81 -6.84
N MET A 210 12.24 12.31 -7.51
CA MET A 210 11.30 11.47 -8.28
C MET A 210 11.77 11.39 -9.74
N LYS A 211 12.34 10.24 -10.13
CA LYS A 211 12.81 10.02 -11.51
C LYS A 211 11.66 9.72 -12.45
N ASN A 212 10.72 8.94 -12.00
CA ASN A 212 9.57 8.53 -12.80
C ASN A 212 8.38 8.19 -11.90
N VAL A 213 7.19 8.51 -12.37
CA VAL A 213 5.93 8.12 -11.74
C VAL A 213 5.06 7.49 -12.82
N SER A 214 4.43 6.36 -12.53
CA SER A 214 3.55 5.68 -13.46
C SER A 214 2.32 5.12 -12.78
N LEU A 215 1.20 5.12 -13.50
CA LEU A 215 -0.06 4.52 -13.09
C LEU A 215 -0.33 3.26 -13.91
N ALA A 216 -0.90 2.25 -13.28
CA ALA A 216 -1.34 1.03 -13.96
C ALA A 216 -2.55 0.42 -13.26
N SER A 217 -3.39 -0.29 -14.01
CA SER A 217 -4.34 -1.25 -13.44
C SER A 217 -3.70 -2.62 -13.31
N THR A 218 -4.31 -3.54 -12.56
CA THR A 218 -3.75 -4.87 -12.23
C THR A 218 -3.20 -5.63 -13.44
N PHE A 219 -3.87 -5.57 -14.60
CA PHE A 219 -3.43 -6.24 -15.83
C PHE A 219 -3.07 -5.27 -16.97
N GLY A 220 -3.38 -4.00 -16.80
CA GLY A 220 -3.19 -2.98 -17.83
C GLY A 220 -1.73 -2.58 -18.06
N PRO A 221 -1.43 -1.94 -19.17
CA PRO A 221 -0.15 -1.29 -19.38
C PRO A 221 0.00 -0.08 -18.47
N SER A 222 1.26 0.24 -18.11
CA SER A 222 1.57 1.42 -17.32
C SER A 222 1.52 2.69 -18.17
N VAL A 223 0.97 3.76 -17.60
CA VAL A 223 0.92 5.11 -18.16
C VAL A 223 1.86 6.00 -17.35
N LYS A 224 2.82 6.64 -18.03
CA LYS A 224 3.81 7.51 -17.40
C LYS A 224 3.21 8.88 -17.11
N LEU A 225 3.45 9.39 -15.91
CA LEU A 225 3.03 10.72 -15.49
C LEU A 225 4.11 11.78 -15.78
N ASP A 226 3.65 13.01 -16.04
CA ASP A 226 4.52 14.17 -16.03
C ASP A 226 4.80 14.59 -14.58
N THR A 227 6.05 14.53 -14.17
CA THR A 227 6.48 14.89 -12.81
C THR A 227 6.82 16.38 -12.67
N THR A 228 6.71 17.15 -13.73
CA THR A 228 7.08 18.58 -13.75
C THR A 228 5.94 19.45 -13.19
N ASN A 229 4.71 19.00 -13.36
CA ASN A 229 3.47 19.71 -13.01
C ASN A 229 2.69 19.07 -11.85
N LEU A 230 3.31 18.16 -11.10
CA LEU A 230 2.73 17.47 -9.94
C LEU A 230 3.06 18.17 -8.62
#